data_7361a5c629ef634010e382bb76f757c9
#
_entry.id   7361a5c629ef634010e382bb76f757c9
#
_cell.length_a   1.000
_cell.length_b   1.000
_cell.length_c   1.000
_cell.angle_alpha   90.00
_cell.angle_beta   90.00
_cell.angle_gamma   90.00
#
_symmetry.space_group_name_H-M   'P 1'
#
loop_
_entity.id
_entity.type
_entity.pdbx_description
1 polymer ?
#
loop_
_entity_poly.entity_id
_entity_poly.type
_entity_poly.pdbx_seq_one_letter_code
_entity_poly.pdbx_strand_id
1 'polypeptide(L)'
;DDYVAAGIMSADQAETLRAAVASRANILVAGGTSTGKTTLTNALLAEVAKTQDRVVIIEDTRELQCAASNLVAMRTKDGVATLSELVRSSLRLRPDRIPIGEVRGAEALDLLKAWGTGHPGGIGTIHAGSGIGALRRLEQLIQEAVVTVPRAMIAETIDLVAVLAGRGSARRLAELACVEGLGPDGDYRISLAFPDTSIPHVPGEPA
;
A
#
# COMPACT_ATOMS: atom_id res chain seq x y z
N ASP A 1 -9.26 -15.53 -5.26
CA ASP A 1 -9.52 -16.50 -6.35
C ASP A 1 -9.99 -15.81 -7.63
N ASP A 2 -10.85 -14.79 -7.57
CA ASP A 2 -11.40 -14.09 -8.75
C ASP A 2 -10.30 -13.39 -9.58
N TYR A 3 -9.26 -12.85 -8.94
CA TYR A 3 -8.14 -12.22 -9.65
C TYR A 3 -7.30 -13.20 -10.45
N VAL A 4 -7.12 -14.41 -9.94
CA VAL A 4 -6.42 -15.51 -10.64
C VAL A 4 -7.27 -16.01 -11.79
N ALA A 5 -8.56 -16.25 -11.54
CA ALA A 5 -9.51 -16.70 -12.57
C ALA A 5 -9.66 -15.67 -13.72
N ALA A 6 -9.56 -14.37 -13.39
CA ALA A 6 -9.60 -13.28 -14.38
C ALA A 6 -8.25 -13.03 -15.08
N GLY A 7 -7.18 -13.78 -14.73
CA GLY A 7 -5.85 -13.61 -15.30
C GLY A 7 -5.15 -12.30 -14.93
N ILE A 8 -5.60 -11.63 -13.85
CA ILE A 8 -5.02 -10.36 -13.39
C ILE A 8 -3.72 -10.59 -12.62
N MET A 9 -3.61 -11.73 -11.95
CA MET A 9 -2.40 -12.17 -11.25
C MET A 9 -2.26 -13.69 -11.28
N SER A 10 -1.05 -14.19 -11.04
CA SER A 10 -0.81 -15.63 -10.88
C SER A 10 -1.29 -16.15 -9.52
N ALA A 11 -1.40 -17.47 -9.39
CA ALA A 11 -1.73 -18.12 -8.11
C ALA A 11 -0.65 -17.82 -7.04
N ASP A 12 0.62 -17.83 -7.44
CA ASP A 12 1.74 -17.56 -6.53
C ASP A 12 1.76 -16.10 -6.06
N GLN A 13 1.43 -15.15 -6.95
CA GLN A 13 1.25 -13.74 -6.58
C GLN A 13 0.11 -13.56 -5.57
N ALA A 14 -1.01 -14.25 -5.79
CA ALA A 14 -2.13 -14.23 -4.87
C ALA A 14 -1.78 -14.83 -3.50
N GLU A 15 -1.03 -15.92 -3.47
CA GLU A 15 -0.58 -16.56 -2.22
C GLU A 15 0.41 -15.66 -1.47
N THR A 16 1.36 -15.03 -2.17
CA THR A 16 2.29 -14.06 -1.56
C THR A 16 1.54 -12.90 -0.92
N LEU A 17 0.50 -12.37 -1.57
CA LEU A 17 -0.34 -11.31 -1.00
C LEU A 17 -1.10 -11.79 0.24
N ARG A 18 -1.64 -13.01 0.24
CA ARG A 18 -2.30 -13.60 1.43
C ARG A 18 -1.30 -13.77 2.57
N ALA A 19 -0.11 -14.30 2.28
CA ALA A 19 0.94 -14.46 3.29
C ALA A 19 1.37 -13.11 3.86
N ALA A 20 1.51 -12.07 3.04
CA ALA A 20 1.82 -10.71 3.49
C ALA A 20 0.71 -10.16 4.42
N VAL A 21 -0.57 -10.36 4.09
CA VAL A 21 -1.68 -9.98 4.97
C VAL A 21 -1.62 -10.75 6.29
N ALA A 22 -1.37 -12.06 6.24
CA ALA A 22 -1.31 -12.92 7.43
C ALA A 22 -0.15 -12.53 8.36
N SER A 23 1.02 -12.18 7.80
CA SER A 23 2.19 -11.73 8.55
C SER A 23 2.13 -10.28 9.03
N ARG A 24 1.02 -9.57 8.76
CA ARG A 24 0.84 -8.15 9.06
C ARG A 24 1.85 -7.24 8.35
N ALA A 25 2.22 -7.57 7.12
CA ALA A 25 3.03 -6.68 6.29
C ALA A 25 2.27 -5.39 5.96
N ASN A 26 2.98 -4.27 5.91
CA ASN A 26 2.46 -2.98 5.46
C ASN A 26 2.51 -2.93 3.94
N ILE A 27 1.35 -2.87 3.31
CA ILE A 27 1.19 -3.03 1.86
C ILE A 27 0.73 -1.72 1.22
N LEU A 28 1.46 -1.25 0.22
CA LEU A 28 0.99 -0.20 -0.68
C LEU A 28 0.45 -0.81 -1.97
N VAL A 29 -0.77 -0.45 -2.33
CA VAL A 29 -1.38 -0.78 -3.62
C VAL A 29 -1.22 0.42 -4.54
N ALA A 30 -0.31 0.32 -5.49
CA ALA A 30 0.03 1.37 -6.43
C ALA A 30 -0.63 1.15 -7.80
N GLY A 31 -0.78 2.22 -8.56
CA GLY A 31 -1.31 2.18 -9.91
C GLY A 31 -1.90 3.52 -10.34
N GLY A 32 -2.12 3.68 -11.63
CA GLY A 32 -2.81 4.84 -12.19
C GLY A 32 -4.31 4.88 -11.87
N THR A 33 -5.00 5.88 -12.38
CA THR A 33 -6.46 5.98 -12.25
C THR A 33 -7.16 4.82 -12.96
N SER A 34 -8.16 4.22 -12.29
CA SER A 34 -8.99 3.13 -12.82
C SER A 34 -8.23 1.81 -13.07
N THR A 35 -7.04 1.61 -12.51
CA THR A 35 -6.33 0.32 -12.57
C THR A 35 -6.89 -0.74 -11.62
N GLY A 36 -7.77 -0.35 -10.68
CA GLY A 36 -8.41 -1.25 -9.73
C GLY A 36 -7.72 -1.31 -8.35
N LYS A 37 -7.00 -0.26 -7.97
CA LYS A 37 -6.36 -0.18 -6.63
C LYS A 37 -7.36 -0.47 -5.50
N THR A 38 -8.48 0.25 -5.47
CA THR A 38 -9.52 0.07 -4.45
C THR A 38 -10.08 -1.35 -4.45
N THR A 39 -10.25 -1.96 -5.63
CA THR A 39 -10.76 -3.33 -5.75
C THR A 39 -9.76 -4.35 -5.17
N LEU A 40 -8.46 -4.20 -5.45
CA LEU A 40 -7.42 -5.05 -4.86
C LEU A 40 -7.33 -4.82 -3.34
N THR A 41 -7.39 -3.56 -2.90
CA THR A 41 -7.40 -3.25 -1.46
C THR A 41 -8.57 -3.92 -0.76
N ASN A 42 -9.77 -3.90 -1.34
CA ASN A 42 -10.93 -4.60 -0.79
C ASN A 42 -10.75 -6.12 -0.76
N ALA A 43 -10.08 -6.71 -1.75
CA ALA A 43 -9.73 -8.13 -1.73
C ALA A 43 -8.75 -8.47 -0.59
N LEU A 44 -7.75 -7.60 -0.33
CA LEU A 44 -6.83 -7.77 0.81
C LEU A 44 -7.56 -7.57 2.15
N LEU A 45 -8.49 -6.62 2.23
CA LEU A 45 -9.32 -6.42 3.43
C LEU A 45 -10.27 -7.60 3.69
N ALA A 46 -10.69 -8.33 2.65
CA ALA A 46 -11.43 -9.58 2.83
C ALA A 46 -10.56 -10.68 3.46
N GLU A 47 -9.25 -10.71 3.20
CA GLU A 47 -8.34 -11.60 3.93
C GLU A 47 -8.13 -11.13 5.38
N VAL A 48 -7.99 -9.81 5.61
CA VAL A 48 -7.94 -9.24 6.98
C VAL A 48 -9.19 -9.61 7.78
N ALA A 49 -10.37 -9.60 7.17
CA ALA A 49 -11.62 -9.92 7.83
C ALA A 49 -11.72 -11.37 8.37
N LYS A 50 -10.83 -12.26 7.92
CA LYS A 50 -10.71 -13.62 8.45
C LYS A 50 -9.96 -13.68 9.79
N THR A 51 -9.31 -12.59 10.18
CA THR A 51 -8.59 -12.47 11.47
C THR A 51 -9.51 -11.93 12.56
N GLN A 52 -9.03 -11.93 13.81
CA GLN A 52 -9.71 -11.30 14.94
C GLN A 52 -9.22 -9.86 15.18
N ASP A 53 -8.50 -9.28 14.22
CA ASP A 53 -7.90 -7.98 14.36
C ASP A 53 -8.96 -6.86 14.48
N ARG A 54 -8.67 -5.88 15.34
CA ARG A 54 -9.40 -4.62 15.37
C ARG A 54 -8.93 -3.75 14.22
N VAL A 55 -9.81 -3.50 13.27
CA VAL A 55 -9.52 -2.74 12.05
C VAL A 55 -10.12 -1.35 12.15
N VAL A 56 -9.29 -0.32 11.97
CA VAL A 56 -9.74 1.08 11.89
C VAL A 56 -9.45 1.62 10.51
N ILE A 57 -10.47 1.68 9.67
CA ILE A 57 -10.37 2.20 8.29
C ILE A 57 -10.46 3.72 8.31
N ILE A 58 -9.59 4.39 7.56
CA ILE A 58 -9.58 5.83 7.37
C ILE A 58 -9.68 6.17 5.88
N GLU A 59 -10.66 6.98 5.50
CA GLU A 59 -10.89 7.34 4.10
C GLU A 59 -11.58 8.71 3.94
N ASP A 60 -11.42 9.34 2.80
CA ASP A 60 -12.17 10.56 2.46
C ASP A 60 -13.55 10.21 1.95
N THR A 61 -13.59 9.37 0.91
CA THR A 61 -14.81 8.87 0.31
C THR A 61 -14.95 7.39 0.64
N ARG A 62 -16.16 6.94 0.92
CA ARG A 62 -16.44 5.56 1.27
C ARG A 62 -16.26 4.64 0.07
N GLU A 63 -15.12 3.98 0.00
CA GLU A 63 -14.77 3.03 -1.06
C GLU A 63 -14.31 1.68 -0.50
N LEU A 64 -13.73 1.68 0.70
CA LEU A 64 -13.21 0.48 1.32
C LEU A 64 -14.32 -0.35 1.95
N GLN A 65 -14.24 -1.67 1.74
CA GLN A 65 -15.17 -2.67 2.24
C GLN A 65 -14.40 -3.70 3.05
N CYS A 66 -14.75 -3.82 4.32
CA CYS A 66 -14.17 -4.81 5.22
C CYS A 66 -15.27 -5.43 6.07
N ALA A 67 -15.31 -6.75 6.11
CA ALA A 67 -16.27 -7.51 6.90
C ALA A 67 -15.68 -7.98 8.25
N ALA A 68 -14.63 -7.33 8.75
CA ALA A 68 -14.06 -7.64 10.05
C ALA A 68 -15.10 -7.46 11.16
N SER A 69 -15.14 -8.40 12.11
CA SER A 69 -16.09 -8.37 13.23
C SER A 69 -15.88 -7.18 14.18
N ASN A 70 -14.62 -6.69 14.25
CA ASN A 70 -14.23 -5.53 15.06
C ASN A 70 -13.74 -4.40 14.15
N LEU A 71 -14.68 -3.68 13.54
CA LEU A 71 -14.42 -2.64 12.54
C LEU A 71 -14.87 -1.26 13.04
N VAL A 72 -14.01 -0.26 12.86
CA VAL A 72 -14.32 1.17 12.95
C VAL A 72 -14.01 1.82 11.61
N ALA A 73 -14.94 2.59 11.05
CA ALA A 73 -14.71 3.38 9.84
C ALA A 73 -14.75 4.88 10.19
N MET A 74 -13.65 5.57 9.88
CA MET A 74 -13.49 7.01 10.09
C MET A 74 -13.38 7.69 8.72
N ARG A 75 -14.03 8.85 8.59
CA ARG A 75 -14.03 9.64 7.36
C ARG A 75 -13.68 11.08 7.63
N THR A 76 -12.95 11.68 6.68
CA THR A 76 -12.70 13.11 6.70
C THR A 76 -14.00 13.90 6.58
N LYS A 77 -13.96 15.12 7.06
CA LYS A 77 -15.01 16.10 6.87
C LYS A 77 -14.37 17.46 6.75
N ASP A 78 -14.66 18.15 5.65
CA ASP A 78 -14.10 19.46 5.36
C ASP A 78 -14.31 20.44 6.53
N GLY A 79 -13.21 21.09 6.93
CA GLY A 79 -13.20 22.04 8.05
C GLY A 79 -13.39 21.42 9.44
N VAL A 80 -13.48 20.08 9.56
CA VAL A 80 -13.71 19.39 10.84
C VAL A 80 -12.62 18.37 11.17
N ALA A 81 -12.27 17.49 10.21
CA ALA A 81 -11.30 16.43 10.44
C ALA A 81 -10.55 16.10 9.14
N THR A 82 -9.24 16.22 9.18
CA THR A 82 -8.30 15.84 8.12
C THR A 82 -7.87 14.38 8.23
N LEU A 83 -7.29 13.81 7.17
CA LEU A 83 -6.70 12.47 7.21
C LEU A 83 -5.64 12.34 8.32
N SER A 84 -4.73 13.31 8.46
CA SER A 84 -3.71 13.34 9.52
C SER A 84 -4.32 13.29 10.92
N GLU A 85 -5.36 14.08 11.19
CA GLU A 85 -6.04 14.08 12.48
C GLU A 85 -6.74 12.76 12.76
N LEU A 86 -7.33 12.13 11.74
CA LEU A 86 -7.97 10.82 11.87
C LEU A 86 -6.94 9.73 12.14
N VAL A 87 -5.78 9.73 11.47
CA VAL A 87 -4.69 8.79 11.76
C VAL A 87 -4.25 8.91 13.22
N ARG A 88 -3.97 10.12 13.70
CA ARG A 88 -3.57 10.35 15.11
C ARG A 88 -4.67 9.93 16.09
N SER A 89 -5.92 10.22 15.78
CA SER A 89 -7.06 9.84 16.63
C SER A 89 -7.28 8.33 16.66
N SER A 90 -7.04 7.63 15.54
CA SER A 90 -7.20 6.18 15.45
C SER A 90 -6.34 5.42 16.44
N LEU A 91 -5.14 5.93 16.77
CA LEU A 91 -4.21 5.32 17.73
C LEU A 91 -4.84 5.16 19.13
N ARG A 92 -5.78 6.03 19.51
CA ARG A 92 -6.51 5.94 20.78
C ARG A 92 -7.59 4.86 20.80
N LEU A 93 -7.93 4.32 19.63
CA LEU A 93 -8.91 3.25 19.49
C LEU A 93 -8.30 1.84 19.64
N ARG A 94 -6.99 1.77 19.93
CA ARG A 94 -6.22 0.51 20.02
C ARG A 94 -6.39 -0.37 18.78
N PRO A 95 -6.12 0.15 17.57
CA PRO A 95 -6.23 -0.64 16.34
C PRO A 95 -5.12 -1.70 16.28
N ASP A 96 -5.44 -2.87 15.75
CA ASP A 96 -4.43 -3.82 15.30
C ASP A 96 -3.95 -3.44 13.90
N ARG A 97 -4.86 -2.94 13.05
CA ARG A 97 -4.57 -2.51 11.67
C ARG A 97 -5.25 -1.18 11.35
N ILE A 98 -4.56 -0.35 10.57
CA ILE A 98 -5.06 0.96 10.10
C ILE A 98 -5.00 1.01 8.57
N PRO A 99 -5.97 0.44 7.85
CA PRO A 99 -6.07 0.66 6.41
C PRO A 99 -6.46 2.09 6.08
N ILE A 100 -5.93 2.62 4.97
CA ILE A 100 -6.25 3.96 4.47
C ILE A 100 -6.73 3.88 3.01
N GLY A 101 -7.76 4.63 2.67
CA GLY A 101 -8.32 4.64 1.32
C GLY A 101 -7.30 5.07 0.28
N GLU A 102 -6.68 6.23 0.48
CA GLU A 102 -5.64 6.77 -0.40
C GLU A 102 -4.67 7.65 0.39
N VAL A 103 -3.38 7.49 0.10
CA VAL A 103 -2.30 8.35 0.61
C VAL A 103 -2.00 9.40 -0.46
N ARG A 104 -2.32 10.68 -0.18
CA ARG A 104 -2.23 11.74 -1.19
C ARG A 104 -1.67 13.08 -0.70
N GLY A 105 -1.37 13.19 0.61
CA GLY A 105 -0.85 14.41 1.22
C GLY A 105 0.01 14.15 2.46
N ALA A 106 0.08 15.15 3.31
CA ALA A 106 0.93 15.17 4.50
C ALA A 106 0.64 14.06 5.52
N GLU A 107 -0.56 13.45 5.47
CA GLU A 107 -0.92 12.29 6.30
C GLU A 107 0.01 11.09 6.12
N ALA A 108 0.75 11.04 5.01
CA ALA A 108 1.74 10.00 4.75
C ALA A 108 2.74 9.83 5.90
N LEU A 109 3.19 10.93 6.50
CA LEU A 109 4.13 10.88 7.64
C LEU A 109 3.48 10.31 8.90
N ASP A 110 2.26 10.73 9.22
CA ASP A 110 1.53 10.21 10.39
C ASP A 110 1.22 8.73 10.24
N LEU A 111 0.87 8.32 9.01
CA LEU A 111 0.59 6.93 8.67
C LEU A 111 1.83 6.03 8.85
N LEU A 112 2.99 6.45 8.31
CA LEU A 112 4.24 5.71 8.48
C LEU A 112 4.62 5.58 9.96
N LYS A 113 4.45 6.65 10.75
CA LYS A 113 4.67 6.58 12.20
C LYS A 113 3.73 5.56 12.85
N ALA A 114 2.45 5.56 12.49
CA ALA A 114 1.48 4.62 13.04
C ALA A 114 1.83 3.17 12.69
N TRP A 115 2.11 2.89 11.42
CA TRP A 115 2.43 1.55 10.95
C TRP A 115 3.78 1.04 11.49
N GLY A 116 4.78 1.92 11.60
CA GLY A 116 6.12 1.56 12.09
C GLY A 116 6.25 1.46 13.62
N THR A 117 5.24 1.93 14.39
CA THR A 117 5.32 2.00 15.85
C THR A 117 4.23 1.24 16.59
N GLY A 118 3.91 0.03 16.14
CA GLY A 118 3.03 -0.87 16.88
C GLY A 118 1.69 -1.20 16.25
N HIS A 119 1.41 -0.68 15.04
CA HIS A 119 0.19 -0.97 14.29
C HIS A 119 0.51 -1.51 12.88
N PRO A 120 1.28 -2.63 12.75
CA PRO A 120 1.66 -3.22 11.47
C PRO A 120 0.46 -3.84 10.76
N GLY A 121 0.63 -4.13 9.46
CA GLY A 121 -0.43 -4.70 8.64
C GLY A 121 -1.37 -3.65 8.06
N GLY A 122 -0.84 -2.44 7.90
CA GLY A 122 -1.52 -1.37 7.18
C GLY A 122 -1.64 -1.69 5.69
N ILE A 123 -2.73 -1.25 5.09
CA ILE A 123 -2.97 -1.36 3.65
C ILE A 123 -3.43 0.01 3.16
N GLY A 124 -2.77 0.55 2.13
CA GLY A 124 -3.14 1.86 1.59
C GLY A 124 -2.97 1.92 0.08
N THR A 125 -3.70 2.82 -0.59
CA THR A 125 -3.48 3.06 -2.02
C THR A 125 -2.63 4.30 -2.26
N ILE A 126 -1.89 4.30 -3.37
CA ILE A 126 -1.08 5.43 -3.79
C ILE A 126 -1.02 5.50 -5.32
N HIS A 127 -0.94 6.71 -5.88
CA HIS A 127 -0.74 6.90 -7.31
C HIS A 127 0.74 6.80 -7.67
N ALA A 128 1.15 5.66 -8.27
CA ALA A 128 2.49 5.45 -8.82
C ALA A 128 2.46 4.35 -9.88
N GLY A 129 3.43 4.37 -10.80
CA GLY A 129 3.54 3.41 -11.91
C GLY A 129 4.52 2.25 -11.66
N SER A 130 5.26 2.26 -10.55
CA SER A 130 6.23 1.22 -10.18
C SER A 130 6.42 1.16 -8.66
N GLY A 131 7.04 0.10 -8.16
CA GLY A 131 7.35 -0.06 -6.74
C GLY A 131 8.25 1.06 -6.21
N ILE A 132 9.36 1.33 -6.88
CA ILE A 132 10.25 2.47 -6.55
C ILE A 132 9.50 3.80 -6.66
N GLY A 133 8.68 3.96 -7.70
CA GLY A 133 7.85 5.15 -7.89
C GLY A 133 6.89 5.41 -6.74
N ALA A 134 6.34 4.36 -6.13
CA ALA A 134 5.47 4.47 -4.96
C ALA A 134 6.23 5.00 -3.73
N LEU A 135 7.44 4.49 -3.47
CA LEU A 135 8.27 4.95 -2.35
C LEU A 135 8.71 6.41 -2.55
N ARG A 136 9.13 6.79 -3.76
CA ARG A 136 9.46 8.18 -4.10
C ARG A 136 8.22 9.10 -4.03
N ARG A 137 7.05 8.59 -4.36
CA ARG A 137 5.80 9.36 -4.19
C ARG A 137 5.51 9.62 -2.72
N LEU A 138 5.73 8.65 -1.83
CA LEU A 138 5.65 8.88 -0.39
C LEU A 138 6.60 9.99 0.08
N GLU A 139 7.84 10.03 -0.41
CA GLU A 139 8.78 11.12 -0.09
C GLU A 139 8.19 12.48 -0.44
N GLN A 140 7.65 12.62 -1.66
CA GLN A 140 7.05 13.88 -2.13
C GLN A 140 5.89 14.32 -1.22
N LEU A 141 5.02 13.39 -0.83
CA LEU A 141 3.89 13.68 0.05
C LEU A 141 4.37 14.08 1.46
N ILE A 142 5.40 13.41 1.97
CA ILE A 142 5.98 13.72 3.29
C ILE A 142 6.66 15.10 3.28
N GLN A 143 7.25 15.53 2.16
CA GLN A 143 7.83 16.86 2.00
C GLN A 143 6.81 18.00 2.19
N GLU A 144 5.52 17.73 2.03
CA GLU A 144 4.48 18.70 2.36
C GLU A 144 4.40 19.01 3.87
N ALA A 145 4.88 18.10 4.72
CA ALA A 145 4.85 18.23 6.18
C ALA A 145 6.22 18.56 6.80
N VAL A 146 7.32 18.14 6.18
CA VAL A 146 8.68 18.27 6.72
C VAL A 146 9.72 18.58 5.65
N VAL A 147 10.77 19.30 6.03
CA VAL A 147 11.88 19.65 5.12
C VAL A 147 12.77 18.44 4.82
N THR A 148 13.04 17.61 5.83
CA THR A 148 13.88 16.42 5.68
C THR A 148 13.03 15.16 5.72
N VAL A 149 12.98 14.44 4.59
CA VAL A 149 12.21 13.21 4.49
C VAL A 149 12.94 12.06 5.18
N PRO A 150 12.29 11.33 6.10
CA PRO A 150 12.90 10.19 6.77
C PRO A 150 12.87 8.94 5.88
N ARG A 151 13.76 8.87 4.87
CA ARG A 151 13.83 7.75 3.89
C ARG A 151 13.99 6.39 4.55
N ALA A 152 14.79 6.32 5.61
CA ALA A 152 14.96 5.09 6.39
C ALA A 152 13.62 4.62 6.97
N MET A 153 12.81 5.53 7.54
CA MET A 153 11.48 5.18 8.05
C MET A 153 10.56 4.64 6.96
N ILE A 154 10.58 5.21 5.74
CA ILE A 154 9.80 4.69 4.60
C ILE A 154 10.22 3.25 4.31
N ALA A 155 11.54 3.03 4.15
CA ALA A 155 12.11 1.74 3.80
C ALA A 155 11.93 0.67 4.88
N GLU A 156 11.88 1.06 6.16
CA GLU A 156 11.67 0.16 7.30
C GLU A 156 10.20 -0.13 7.57
N THR A 157 9.30 0.75 7.10
CA THR A 157 7.86 0.62 7.40
C THR A 157 7.09 -0.06 6.29
N ILE A 158 7.43 0.19 5.03
CA ILE A 158 6.74 -0.43 3.89
C ILE A 158 7.41 -1.75 3.54
N ASP A 159 6.66 -2.84 3.63
CA ASP A 159 7.16 -4.19 3.35
C ASP A 159 6.94 -4.58 1.89
N LEU A 160 5.79 -4.20 1.31
CA LEU A 160 5.38 -4.68 0.01
C LEU A 160 4.67 -3.58 -0.80
N VAL A 161 4.98 -3.50 -2.08
CA VAL A 161 4.26 -2.66 -3.05
C VAL A 161 3.68 -3.52 -4.15
N ALA A 162 2.35 -3.53 -4.27
CA ALA A 162 1.61 -4.20 -5.33
C ALA A 162 1.21 -3.19 -6.40
N VAL A 163 1.78 -3.27 -7.60
CA VAL A 163 1.57 -2.30 -8.68
C VAL A 163 0.59 -2.86 -9.71
N LEU A 164 -0.54 -2.20 -9.85
CA LEU A 164 -1.54 -2.52 -10.87
C LEU A 164 -1.35 -1.66 -12.12
N ALA A 165 -1.40 -2.29 -13.28
CA ALA A 165 -1.36 -1.64 -14.59
C ALA A 165 -2.52 -2.10 -15.48
N GLY A 166 -2.76 -1.34 -16.56
CA GLY A 166 -3.84 -1.62 -17.49
C GLY A 166 -5.23 -1.23 -16.97
N ARG A 167 -6.23 -1.34 -17.83
CA ARG A 167 -7.65 -1.06 -17.54
C ARG A 167 -8.54 -2.10 -18.19
N GLY A 168 -9.72 -2.31 -17.63
CA GLY A 168 -10.67 -3.31 -18.16
C GLY A 168 -10.04 -4.70 -18.24
N SER A 169 -10.11 -5.34 -19.40
CA SER A 169 -9.54 -6.66 -19.66
C SER A 169 -7.99 -6.70 -19.70
N ALA A 170 -7.34 -5.54 -19.88
CA ALA A 170 -5.86 -5.43 -19.84
C ALA A 170 -5.31 -5.21 -18.42
N ARG A 171 -6.15 -5.21 -17.39
CA ARG A 171 -5.72 -5.05 -15.99
C ARG A 171 -4.85 -6.23 -15.58
N ARG A 172 -3.72 -5.91 -14.92
CA ARG A 172 -2.82 -6.93 -14.37
C ARG A 172 -2.06 -6.40 -13.15
N LEU A 173 -1.62 -7.30 -12.30
CA LEU A 173 -0.60 -7.03 -11.29
C LEU A 173 0.75 -7.02 -12.01
N ALA A 174 1.30 -5.83 -12.25
CA ALA A 174 2.52 -5.63 -13.04
C ALA A 174 3.79 -5.86 -12.23
N GLU A 175 3.77 -5.44 -10.95
CA GLU A 175 4.88 -5.65 -10.03
C GLU A 175 4.36 -6.09 -8.66
N LEU A 176 5.11 -6.96 -8.01
CA LEU A 176 4.99 -7.25 -6.58
C LEU A 176 6.38 -7.09 -5.98
N ALA A 177 6.65 -5.90 -5.43
CA ALA A 177 7.96 -5.47 -4.99
C ALA A 177 8.09 -5.56 -3.46
N CYS A 178 9.01 -6.38 -2.98
CA CYS A 178 9.42 -6.42 -1.58
C CYS A 178 10.42 -5.29 -1.32
N VAL A 179 10.21 -4.50 -0.27
CA VAL A 179 11.13 -3.43 0.13
C VAL A 179 12.19 -4.01 1.06
N GLU A 180 13.46 -3.88 0.68
CA GLU A 180 14.60 -4.49 1.39
C GLU A 180 15.38 -3.47 2.23
N GLY A 181 15.01 -2.18 2.17
CA GLY A 181 15.69 -1.12 2.89
C GLY A 181 16.32 -0.08 1.98
N LEU A 182 17.36 0.59 2.48
CA LEU A 182 18.18 1.53 1.71
C LEU A 182 19.53 0.90 1.36
N GLY A 183 20.01 1.17 0.15
CA GLY A 183 21.35 0.83 -0.27
C GLY A 183 22.41 1.79 0.29
N PRO A 184 23.70 1.48 0.08
CA PRO A 184 24.82 2.35 0.50
C PRO A 184 24.79 3.74 -0.16
N ASP A 185 24.13 3.85 -1.32
CA ASP A 185 23.89 5.08 -2.06
C ASP A 185 22.71 5.91 -1.52
N GLY A 186 22.01 5.39 -0.51
CA GLY A 186 20.81 6.01 0.07
C GLY A 186 19.54 5.85 -0.77
N ASP A 187 19.59 5.05 -1.85
CA ASP A 187 18.40 4.72 -2.64
C ASP A 187 17.70 3.47 -2.12
N TYR A 188 16.38 3.36 -2.40
CA TYR A 188 15.59 2.19 -2.01
C TYR A 188 16.06 0.93 -2.73
N ARG A 189 16.19 -0.15 -1.97
CA ARG A 189 16.37 -1.51 -2.49
C ARG A 189 15.03 -2.22 -2.47
N ILE A 190 14.66 -2.74 -3.62
CA ILE A 190 13.50 -3.62 -3.78
C ILE A 190 13.91 -4.88 -4.53
N SER A 191 13.28 -5.99 -4.21
CA SER A 191 13.29 -7.21 -5.02
C SER A 191 11.91 -7.46 -5.59
N LEU A 192 11.83 -7.94 -6.83
CA LEU A 192 10.58 -8.36 -7.43
C LEU A 192 10.32 -9.81 -7.03
N ALA A 193 9.21 -10.06 -6.32
CA ALA A 193 8.83 -11.41 -5.93
C ALA A 193 8.63 -12.33 -7.15
N PHE A 194 8.20 -11.74 -8.28
CA PHE A 194 8.01 -12.42 -9.57
C PHE A 194 8.56 -11.49 -10.67
N PRO A 195 9.84 -11.62 -11.09
CA PRO A 195 10.36 -10.83 -12.18
C PRO A 195 9.60 -11.18 -13.47
N ASP A 196 9.17 -10.14 -14.19
CA ASP A 196 8.47 -10.31 -15.47
C ASP A 196 9.43 -10.89 -16.51
N THR A 197 9.29 -12.18 -16.78
CA THR A 197 10.11 -12.88 -17.80
C THR A 197 9.64 -12.58 -19.22
N SER A 198 8.57 -11.79 -19.41
CA SER A 198 7.98 -11.48 -20.71
C SER A 198 8.52 -10.21 -21.38
N ILE A 199 9.38 -9.42 -20.70
CA ILE A 199 10.06 -8.28 -21.29
C ILE A 199 11.43 -8.78 -21.78
N PRO A 200 11.68 -8.88 -23.11
CA PRO A 200 13.03 -9.15 -23.58
C PRO A 200 13.94 -8.00 -23.13
N HIS A 201 15.01 -8.35 -22.42
CA HIS A 201 16.08 -7.42 -22.07
C HIS A 201 16.66 -6.87 -23.38
N VAL A 202 16.36 -5.63 -23.71
CA VAL A 202 17.05 -4.93 -24.80
C VAL A 202 18.45 -4.62 -24.30
N PRO A 203 19.52 -5.25 -24.85
CA PRO A 203 20.88 -4.90 -24.48
C PRO A 203 21.12 -3.44 -24.84
N GLY A 204 21.69 -2.68 -23.90
CA GLY A 204 21.87 -1.25 -24.01
C GLY A 204 22.67 -0.87 -25.28
N GLU A 205 22.22 0.19 -25.95
CA GLU A 205 23.04 0.91 -26.89
C GLU A 205 24.26 1.52 -26.15
N PRO A 206 25.47 1.37 -26.68
CA PRO A 206 26.65 2.07 -26.12
C PRO A 206 26.57 3.57 -26.46
N ALA A 207 27.18 4.35 -25.59
CA ALA A 207 27.28 5.82 -25.55
C ALA A 207 27.71 6.49 -26.88
#